data_ba4376ef28322a9de3f9f88f31aae02f
#
_entry.id   ba4376ef28322a9de3f9f88f31aae02f
#
_cell.length_a   1.000
_cell.length_b   1.000
_cell.length_c   1.000
_cell.angle_alpha   90.00
_cell.angle_beta   90.00
_cell.angle_gamma   90.00
#
_symmetry.space_group_name_H-M   'P 1'
#
loop_
_entity.id
_entity.type
_entity.pdbx_description
1 polymer ?
#
loop_
_entity_poly.entity_id
_entity_poly.type
_entity_poly.pdbx_seq_one_letter_code
_entity_poly.pdbx_strand_id
1 'polypeptide(L)'
;MLLYPLKGHAQHSWGVHVGTVTGGSYLFHINRAWAVELHAGFEMNNLLAIDQGMSPTVSMFVKYNFFKDRRSPYYREGGYVGINFLSRFHKLRLWGDETPKGIYTYPHLTAGFVPTFGWNFPLTEHSYIYTSLGLGCLYHTYWDEYLNRNATALGSAPPLLLNLGYSLRF
;
A
#
# COMPACT_ATOMS: atom_id res chain seq x y z
N MET A 1 4.51 -32.35 -11.65
CA MET A 1 4.50 -31.38 -10.54
C MET A 1 3.20 -31.58 -9.77
N LEU A 2 3.21 -32.37 -8.69
CA LEU A 2 2.01 -32.76 -7.93
C LEU A 2 1.58 -31.56 -7.07
N LEU A 3 0.41 -31.03 -7.37
CA LEU A 3 -0.31 -30.07 -6.51
C LEU A 3 -0.79 -30.85 -5.27
N TYR A 4 0.02 -30.83 -4.22
CA TYR A 4 -0.45 -31.26 -2.91
C TYR A 4 -1.54 -30.29 -2.45
N PRO A 5 -2.74 -30.76 -2.12
CA PRO A 5 -3.75 -29.89 -1.52
C PRO A 5 -3.19 -29.37 -0.19
N LEU A 6 -3.10 -28.05 -0.07
CA LEU A 6 -2.71 -27.38 1.15
C LEU A 6 -3.79 -27.65 2.21
N LYS A 7 -3.61 -28.68 3.02
CA LYS A 7 -4.48 -28.96 4.16
C LYS A 7 -4.45 -27.77 5.12
N GLY A 8 -5.60 -27.10 5.26
CA GLY A 8 -6.00 -26.45 6.49
C GLY A 8 -5.30 -25.14 6.93
N HIS A 9 -4.60 -24.41 6.06
CA HIS A 9 -4.03 -23.13 6.46
C HIS A 9 -4.87 -21.98 5.91
N ALA A 10 -5.22 -21.04 6.80
CA ALA A 10 -5.95 -19.85 6.42
C ALA A 10 -5.25 -19.13 5.24
N GLN A 11 -5.92 -19.13 4.10
CA GLN A 11 -5.42 -18.49 2.87
C GLN A 11 -5.69 -16.99 2.87
N HIS A 12 -6.50 -16.52 3.80
CA HIS A 12 -7.03 -15.17 3.85
C HIS A 12 -6.70 -14.49 5.17
N SER A 13 -6.49 -13.19 5.13
CA SER A 13 -6.33 -12.37 6.32
C SER A 13 -6.95 -10.99 6.09
N TRP A 14 -7.57 -10.44 7.13
CA TRP A 14 -8.00 -9.05 7.16
C TRP A 14 -7.09 -8.28 8.10
N GLY A 15 -6.78 -7.05 7.74
CA GLY A 15 -5.92 -6.21 8.56
C GLY A 15 -6.36 -4.76 8.57
N VAL A 16 -5.79 -4.05 9.53
CA VAL A 16 -5.81 -2.60 9.60
C VAL A 16 -4.37 -2.10 9.65
N HIS A 17 -4.12 -0.95 9.06
CA HIS A 17 -2.79 -0.36 9.06
C HIS A 17 -2.86 1.15 9.26
N VAL A 18 -1.81 1.68 9.83
CA VAL A 18 -1.55 3.09 10.03
C VAL A 18 -0.19 3.43 9.45
N GLY A 19 -0.04 4.64 8.92
CA GLY A 19 1.20 5.09 8.30
C GLY A 19 0.93 6.08 7.18
N THR A 20 1.70 6.00 6.12
CA THR A 20 1.52 6.85 4.93
C THR A 20 0.11 6.65 4.34
N VAL A 21 -0.36 5.42 4.31
CA VAL A 21 -1.77 5.09 4.03
C VAL A 21 -2.36 4.50 5.30
N THR A 22 -3.51 5.00 5.73
CA THR A 22 -4.23 4.48 6.89
C THR A 22 -5.56 3.89 6.44
N GLY A 23 -5.83 2.64 6.82
CA GLY A 23 -7.04 1.96 6.35
C GLY A 23 -7.08 0.48 6.65
N GLY A 24 -7.84 -0.25 5.81
CA GLY A 24 -8.00 -1.68 5.88
C GLY A 24 -7.23 -2.41 4.78
N SER A 25 -6.91 -3.67 5.05
CA SER A 25 -6.29 -4.55 4.06
C SER A 25 -6.93 -5.93 4.03
N TYR A 26 -6.82 -6.56 2.87
CA TYR A 26 -7.21 -7.95 2.66
C TYR A 26 -6.07 -8.69 1.96
N LEU A 27 -5.53 -9.71 2.61
CA LEU A 27 -4.42 -10.50 2.13
C LEU A 27 -4.91 -11.89 1.67
N PHE A 28 -4.51 -12.24 0.46
CA PHE A 28 -4.73 -13.56 -0.12
C PHE A 28 -3.38 -14.24 -0.41
N HIS A 29 -3.20 -15.46 0.10
CA HIS A 29 -2.01 -16.27 -0.18
C HIS A 29 -2.21 -17.16 -1.40
N ILE A 30 -1.43 -16.92 -2.46
CA ILE A 30 -1.39 -17.77 -3.64
C ILE A 30 -0.70 -19.10 -3.31
N ASN A 31 0.40 -19.00 -2.56
CA ASN A 31 1.15 -20.17 -2.07
C ASN A 31 1.99 -19.77 -0.83
N ARG A 32 2.90 -20.63 -0.39
CA ARG A 32 3.76 -20.37 0.78
C ARG A 32 4.69 -19.17 0.63
N ALA A 33 5.08 -18.81 -0.58
CA ALA A 33 6.01 -17.73 -0.84
C ALA A 33 5.31 -16.47 -1.32
N TRP A 34 4.25 -16.60 -2.12
CA TRP A 34 3.58 -15.48 -2.78
C TRP A 34 2.24 -15.16 -2.15
N ALA A 35 2.00 -13.87 -2.00
CA ALA A 35 0.72 -13.34 -1.55
C ALA A 35 0.38 -12.05 -2.29
N VAL A 36 -0.91 -11.75 -2.37
CA VAL A 36 -1.43 -10.47 -2.86
C VAL A 36 -2.23 -9.83 -1.74
N GLU A 37 -1.96 -8.58 -1.44
CA GLU A 37 -2.69 -7.80 -0.46
C GLU A 37 -3.32 -6.58 -1.13
N LEU A 38 -4.61 -6.41 -0.92
CA LEU A 38 -5.38 -5.24 -1.34
C LEU A 38 -5.52 -4.31 -0.15
N HIS A 39 -5.24 -3.03 -0.35
CA HIS A 39 -5.42 -1.99 0.65
C HIS A 39 -6.46 -0.99 0.15
N ALA A 40 -7.28 -0.51 1.07
CA ALA A 40 -8.17 0.62 0.85
C ALA A 40 -8.12 1.53 2.08
N GLY A 41 -7.96 2.81 1.87
CA GLY A 41 -7.82 3.75 2.98
C GLY A 41 -7.67 5.18 2.51
N PHE A 42 -7.08 5.96 3.37
CA PHE A 42 -6.80 7.38 3.13
C PHE A 42 -5.31 7.62 3.31
N GLU A 43 -4.75 8.38 2.40
CA GLU A 43 -3.40 8.89 2.53
C GLU A 43 -3.46 10.35 2.97
N MET A 44 -2.73 10.67 4.04
CA MET A 44 -2.45 12.04 4.41
C MET A 44 -1.40 12.56 3.44
N ASN A 45 -1.79 13.51 2.60
CA ASN A 45 -0.87 14.18 1.70
C ASN A 45 0.15 14.93 2.54
N ASN A 46 1.40 14.44 2.53
CA ASN A 46 2.54 14.97 3.24
C ASN A 46 2.37 15.08 4.76
N LEU A 47 2.86 14.08 5.47
CA LEU A 47 3.05 14.14 6.94
C LEU A 47 3.86 15.38 7.40
N LEU A 48 4.51 16.09 6.47
CA LEU A 48 5.40 17.24 6.73
C LEU A 48 4.96 18.55 6.07
N ALA A 49 3.89 18.56 5.28
CA ALA A 49 3.40 19.78 4.62
C ALA A 49 2.08 20.26 5.19
N ILE A 50 1.95 21.58 5.31
CA ILE A 50 0.85 22.28 5.97
C ILE A 50 -0.47 22.23 5.18
N ASP A 51 -0.44 21.86 3.90
CA ASP A 51 -1.61 21.71 3.00
C ASP A 51 -2.13 20.27 2.98
N GLN A 52 -2.91 19.92 3.98
CA GLN A 52 -3.25 18.52 4.25
C GLN A 52 -4.67 18.20 3.83
N GLY A 53 -4.81 17.58 2.67
CA GLY A 53 -6.04 16.89 2.31
C GLY A 53 -5.92 15.38 2.54
N MET A 54 -7.00 14.74 3.00
CA MET A 54 -7.11 13.28 2.99
C MET A 54 -7.59 12.82 1.61
N SER A 55 -6.78 12.04 0.91
CA SER A 55 -7.15 11.49 -0.39
C SER A 55 -7.44 10.00 -0.28
N PRO A 56 -8.58 9.52 -0.76
CA PRO A 56 -8.87 8.10 -0.88
C PRO A 56 -7.78 7.42 -1.71
N THR A 57 -7.31 6.30 -1.21
CA THR A 57 -6.20 5.55 -1.79
C THR A 57 -6.56 4.08 -1.84
N VAL A 58 -6.29 3.45 -2.97
CA VAL A 58 -6.31 2.00 -3.10
C VAL A 58 -4.94 1.53 -3.56
N SER A 59 -4.53 0.36 -3.07
CA SER A 59 -3.30 -0.25 -3.56
C SER A 59 -3.38 -1.76 -3.60
N MET A 60 -2.56 -2.34 -4.47
CA MET A 60 -2.36 -3.77 -4.60
C MET A 60 -0.89 -4.08 -4.38
N PHE A 61 -0.62 -4.89 -3.37
CA PHE A 61 0.73 -5.28 -2.99
C PHE A 61 0.99 -6.75 -3.30
N VAL A 62 1.88 -7.01 -4.25
CA VAL A 62 2.35 -8.35 -4.56
C VAL A 62 3.58 -8.63 -3.71
N LYS A 63 3.49 -9.62 -2.81
CA LYS A 63 4.50 -9.94 -1.80
C LYS A 63 5.17 -11.27 -2.08
N TYR A 64 6.48 -11.32 -1.86
CA TYR A 64 7.27 -12.52 -1.80
C TYR A 64 7.90 -12.68 -0.42
N ASN A 65 7.53 -13.73 0.31
CA ASN A 65 8.05 -14.03 1.64
C ASN A 65 9.30 -14.87 1.50
N PHE A 66 10.47 -14.36 1.90
CA PHE A 66 11.76 -15.01 1.69
C PHE A 66 12.41 -15.52 2.99
N PHE A 67 12.24 -14.83 4.11
CA PHE A 67 12.64 -15.38 5.40
C PHE A 67 11.49 -16.09 6.07
N LYS A 68 11.73 -17.35 6.41
CA LYS A 68 10.82 -18.16 7.21
C LYS A 68 11.62 -18.71 8.36
N ASP A 69 11.19 -18.46 9.58
CA ASP A 69 11.70 -19.23 10.68
C ASP A 69 11.19 -20.67 10.54
N ARG A 70 12.11 -21.60 10.26
CA ARG A 70 11.78 -23.02 10.12
C ARG A 70 11.25 -23.64 11.42
N ARG A 71 11.44 -22.97 12.55
CA ARG A 71 10.98 -23.39 13.87
C ARG A 71 9.60 -22.87 14.22
N SER A 72 9.13 -21.84 13.51
CA SER A 72 7.79 -21.32 13.72
C SER A 72 6.76 -22.19 12.96
N PRO A 73 5.72 -22.69 13.64
CA PRO A 73 4.59 -23.31 12.96
C PRO A 73 3.82 -22.32 12.06
N TYR A 74 4.11 -21.03 12.21
CA TYR A 74 3.45 -19.95 11.50
C TYR A 74 4.15 -19.63 10.18
N TYR A 75 3.56 -19.99 9.08
CA TYR A 75 4.12 -19.85 7.72
C TYR A 75 4.42 -18.42 7.28
N ARG A 76 4.10 -17.41 8.09
CA ARG A 76 4.08 -16.00 7.70
C ARG A 76 4.98 -15.11 8.54
N GLU A 77 5.75 -15.71 9.42
CA GLU A 77 6.78 -15.04 10.17
C GLU A 77 7.96 -14.73 9.25
N GLY A 78 8.48 -13.51 9.36
CA GLY A 78 9.74 -13.14 8.73
C GLY A 78 9.61 -12.06 7.66
N GLY A 79 10.68 -11.90 6.92
CA GLY A 79 10.83 -10.85 5.92
C GLY A 79 10.07 -11.12 4.64
N TYR A 80 9.61 -10.05 4.02
CA TYR A 80 9.03 -10.07 2.70
C TYR A 80 9.52 -8.88 1.87
N VAL A 81 9.51 -9.05 0.57
CA VAL A 81 9.70 -7.98 -0.42
C VAL A 81 8.54 -8.01 -1.39
N GLY A 82 8.31 -6.92 -2.07
CA GLY A 82 7.30 -6.89 -3.11
C GLY A 82 7.17 -5.55 -3.79
N ILE A 83 6.16 -5.46 -4.63
CA ILE A 83 5.81 -4.22 -5.34
C ILE A 83 4.41 -3.83 -4.95
N ASN A 84 4.27 -2.62 -4.46
CA ASN A 84 2.99 -2.01 -4.15
C ASN A 84 2.59 -1.09 -5.31
N PHE A 85 1.48 -1.38 -5.96
CA PHE A 85 0.84 -0.54 -6.98
C PHE A 85 -0.17 0.34 -6.27
N LEU A 86 0.10 1.64 -6.26
CA LEU A 86 -0.67 2.64 -5.52
C LEU A 86 -1.47 3.52 -6.48
N SER A 87 -2.72 3.81 -6.12
CA SER A 87 -3.56 4.80 -6.80
C SER A 87 -4.24 5.69 -5.80
N ARG A 88 -4.08 7.00 -5.96
CA ARG A 88 -4.60 8.04 -5.09
C ARG A 88 -5.53 8.96 -5.87
N PHE A 89 -6.71 9.22 -5.34
CA PHE A 89 -7.78 9.98 -5.99
C PHE A 89 -7.92 11.37 -5.35
N HIS A 90 -7.28 12.38 -5.91
CA HIS A 90 -7.24 13.73 -5.33
C HIS A 90 -8.55 14.50 -5.46
N LYS A 91 -9.36 14.20 -6.47
CA LYS A 91 -10.67 14.84 -6.65
C LYS A 91 -11.71 14.47 -5.59
N LEU A 92 -11.48 13.38 -4.88
CA LEU A 92 -12.37 12.88 -3.83
C LEU A 92 -11.89 13.32 -2.43
N ARG A 93 -11.27 14.50 -2.32
CA ARG A 93 -10.87 15.03 -1.02
C ARG A 93 -12.05 15.08 -0.07
N LEU A 94 -11.92 14.43 1.07
CA LEU A 94 -12.90 14.47 2.15
C LEU A 94 -12.65 15.63 3.10
N TRP A 95 -11.45 16.20 3.08
CA TRP A 95 -11.03 17.25 3.99
C TRP A 95 -9.86 18.06 3.37
N GLY A 96 -9.80 19.35 3.68
CA GLY A 96 -8.72 20.24 3.24
C GLY A 96 -9.23 21.45 2.48
N ASP A 97 -8.47 22.53 2.51
CA ASP A 97 -8.82 23.80 1.89
C ASP A 97 -8.99 23.71 0.38
N GLU A 98 -9.81 24.65 -0.12
CA GLU A 98 -9.97 24.86 -1.57
C GLU A 98 -8.61 25.12 -2.22
N THR A 99 -8.45 24.61 -3.42
CA THR A 99 -7.27 24.79 -4.27
C THR A 99 -6.71 26.20 -4.19
N PRO A 100 -5.43 26.39 -3.82
CA PRO A 100 -4.79 27.67 -3.98
C PRO A 100 -5.00 28.15 -5.42
N LYS A 101 -5.53 29.35 -5.60
CA LYS A 101 -5.63 30.02 -6.89
C LYS A 101 -4.22 30.34 -7.38
N GLY A 102 -3.60 29.42 -8.06
CA GLY A 102 -2.24 29.56 -8.58
C GLY A 102 -2.00 28.60 -9.75
N ILE A 103 -0.99 28.88 -10.51
CA ILE A 103 -0.60 28.31 -11.81
C ILE A 103 -0.38 26.77 -11.80
N TYR A 104 -0.57 26.09 -10.69
CA TYR A 104 -0.37 24.66 -10.54
C TYR A 104 -1.72 23.93 -10.47
N THR A 105 -2.05 23.26 -11.53
CA THR A 105 -3.20 22.34 -11.60
C THR A 105 -2.95 21.18 -10.68
N TYR A 106 -3.85 20.96 -9.71
CA TYR A 106 -3.77 19.81 -8.82
C TYR A 106 -3.91 18.51 -9.57
N PRO A 107 -3.12 17.48 -9.24
CA PRO A 107 -3.28 16.18 -9.86
C PRO A 107 -4.67 15.62 -9.56
N HIS A 108 -5.31 15.06 -10.58
CA HIS A 108 -6.59 14.37 -10.44
C HIS A 108 -6.41 12.96 -9.91
N LEU A 109 -5.37 12.30 -10.38
CA LEU A 109 -4.99 10.95 -10.02
C LEU A 109 -3.48 10.90 -9.88
N THR A 110 -3.02 10.27 -8.82
CA THR A 110 -1.64 9.85 -8.69
C THR A 110 -1.61 8.34 -8.70
N ALA A 111 -0.80 7.76 -9.56
CA ALA A 111 -0.60 6.31 -9.62
C ALA A 111 0.87 5.98 -9.75
N GLY A 112 1.27 4.83 -9.24
CA GLY A 112 2.65 4.40 -9.38
C GLY A 112 2.94 3.07 -8.71
N PHE A 113 4.21 2.76 -8.62
CA PHE A 113 4.69 1.54 -8.00
C PHE A 113 5.78 1.85 -6.98
N VAL A 114 5.73 1.11 -5.87
CA VAL A 114 6.63 1.29 -4.73
C VAL A 114 7.21 -0.06 -4.37
N PRO A 115 8.46 -0.37 -4.79
CA PRO A 115 9.22 -1.47 -4.22
C PRO A 115 9.25 -1.35 -2.71
N THR A 116 8.88 -2.42 -2.03
CA THR A 116 8.63 -2.39 -0.59
C THR A 116 9.26 -3.62 0.07
N PHE A 117 9.92 -3.38 1.17
CA PHE A 117 10.44 -4.39 2.09
C PHE A 117 9.65 -4.32 3.39
N GLY A 118 9.44 -5.46 4.06
CA GLY A 118 8.76 -5.48 5.34
C GLY A 118 9.03 -6.74 6.15
N TRP A 119 8.45 -6.75 7.35
CA TRP A 119 8.58 -7.86 8.27
C TRP A 119 7.26 -8.15 8.97
N ASN A 120 6.94 -9.44 9.11
CA ASN A 120 5.78 -9.93 9.85
C ASN A 120 6.25 -10.49 11.20
N PHE A 121 5.63 -10.02 12.28
CA PHE A 121 5.84 -10.46 13.65
C PHE A 121 4.59 -11.21 14.13
N PRO A 122 4.59 -12.53 14.21
CA PRO A 122 3.44 -13.27 14.71
C PRO A 122 3.20 -12.96 16.18
N LEU A 123 1.95 -12.72 16.53
CA LEU A 123 1.51 -12.57 17.93
C LEU A 123 0.84 -13.85 18.43
N THR A 124 0.00 -14.43 17.58
CA THR A 124 -0.71 -15.69 17.85
C THR A 124 -0.80 -16.52 16.57
N GLU A 125 -1.41 -17.71 16.64
CA GLU A 125 -1.72 -18.53 15.46
C GLU A 125 -2.59 -17.80 14.42
N HIS A 126 -3.41 -16.87 14.88
CA HIS A 126 -4.40 -16.17 14.07
C HIS A 126 -4.08 -14.68 13.86
N SER A 127 -3.01 -14.14 14.44
CA SER A 127 -2.72 -12.71 14.33
C SER A 127 -1.24 -12.40 14.23
N TYR A 128 -0.93 -11.30 13.53
CA TYR A 128 0.43 -10.79 13.39
C TYR A 128 0.44 -9.28 13.23
N ILE A 129 1.53 -8.66 13.67
CA ILE A 129 1.88 -7.28 13.33
C ILE A 129 2.79 -7.32 12.12
N TYR A 130 2.67 -6.35 11.24
CA TYR A 130 3.58 -6.18 10.12
C TYR A 130 4.06 -4.75 10.00
N THR A 131 5.28 -4.59 9.50
CA THR A 131 5.85 -3.30 9.14
C THR A 131 6.25 -3.31 7.69
N SER A 132 6.18 -2.18 7.01
CA SER A 132 6.66 -2.04 5.65
C SER A 132 7.32 -0.69 5.41
N LEU A 133 8.38 -0.72 4.61
CA LEU A 133 9.11 0.44 4.14
C LEU A 133 9.30 0.31 2.62
N GLY A 134 8.97 1.35 1.88
CA GLY A 134 9.13 1.37 0.43
C GLY A 134 9.52 2.74 -0.11
N LEU A 135 10.22 2.73 -1.21
CA LEU A 135 10.55 3.91 -2.00
C LEU A 135 10.23 3.63 -3.47
N GLY A 136 9.59 4.54 -4.15
CA GLY A 136 9.12 4.26 -5.50
C GLY A 136 9.01 5.47 -6.41
N CYS A 137 8.22 5.31 -7.47
CA CYS A 137 7.93 6.35 -8.44
C CYS A 137 6.41 6.55 -8.53
N LEU A 138 5.99 7.80 -8.51
CA LEU A 138 4.60 8.19 -8.72
C LEU A 138 4.48 9.07 -9.97
N TYR A 139 3.42 8.85 -10.70
CA TYR A 139 2.99 9.66 -11.84
C TYR A 139 1.72 10.41 -11.46
N HIS A 140 1.71 11.71 -11.71
CA HIS A 140 0.57 12.59 -11.47
C HIS A 140 -0.11 12.90 -12.79
N THR A 141 -1.41 12.67 -12.84
CA THR A 141 -2.24 13.09 -13.97
C THR A 141 -3.00 14.35 -13.59
N TYR A 142 -2.88 15.40 -14.37
CA TYR A 142 -3.51 16.69 -14.16
C TYR A 142 -4.08 17.24 -15.47
N TRP A 143 -4.99 18.21 -15.35
CA TRP A 143 -5.50 18.94 -16.50
C TRP A 143 -4.58 20.11 -16.80
N ASP A 144 -4.04 20.14 -18.02
CA ASP A 144 -3.20 21.25 -18.48
C ASP A 144 -4.10 22.27 -19.21
N GLU A 145 -4.30 23.42 -18.61
CA GLU A 145 -5.16 24.47 -19.15
C GLU A 145 -4.60 25.10 -20.44
N TYR A 146 -3.27 25.18 -20.57
CA TYR A 146 -2.64 25.73 -21.76
C TYR A 146 -2.79 24.83 -22.98
N LEU A 147 -2.67 23.52 -22.78
CA LEU A 147 -2.78 22.54 -23.84
C LEU A 147 -4.20 21.98 -23.98
N ASN A 148 -5.12 22.38 -23.08
CA ASN A 148 -6.50 21.91 -23.02
C ASN A 148 -6.60 20.38 -23.09
N ARG A 149 -5.72 19.67 -22.37
CA ARG A 149 -5.63 18.20 -22.35
C ARG A 149 -5.13 17.67 -21.02
N ASN A 150 -5.37 16.38 -20.81
CA ASN A 150 -4.73 15.68 -19.69
C ASN A 150 -3.22 15.52 -19.96
N ALA A 151 -2.42 15.91 -18.99
CA ALA A 151 -0.98 15.73 -18.99
C ALA A 151 -0.57 14.80 -17.84
N THR A 152 0.56 14.14 -17.99
CA THR A 152 1.13 13.26 -16.96
C THR A 152 2.57 13.71 -16.67
N ALA A 153 2.89 13.85 -15.41
CA ALA A 153 4.24 14.18 -14.96
C ALA A 153 4.73 13.17 -13.92
N LEU A 154 6.02 12.91 -13.93
CA LEU A 154 6.69 12.17 -12.86
C LEU A 154 6.72 13.04 -11.59
N GLY A 155 6.37 12.45 -10.44
CA GLY A 155 6.45 13.14 -9.16
C GLY A 155 7.88 13.60 -8.86
N SER A 156 8.02 14.81 -8.34
CA SER A 156 9.31 15.45 -8.09
C SER A 156 10.10 14.82 -6.94
N ALA A 157 9.43 14.06 -6.07
CA ALA A 157 10.07 13.37 -4.94
C ALA A 157 9.64 11.90 -4.92
N PRO A 158 10.56 10.97 -4.60
CA PRO A 158 10.19 9.57 -4.44
C PRO A 158 9.23 9.43 -3.23
N PRO A 159 8.10 8.75 -3.40
CA PRO A 159 7.19 8.50 -2.29
C PRO A 159 7.86 7.57 -1.29
N LEU A 160 7.85 7.98 -0.04
CA LEU A 160 8.18 7.11 1.08
C LEU A 160 6.89 6.43 1.56
N LEU A 161 6.85 5.12 1.49
CA LEU A 161 5.79 4.32 2.07
C LEU A 161 6.28 3.74 3.40
N LEU A 162 5.64 4.11 4.49
CA LEU A 162 5.90 3.58 5.82
C LEU A 162 4.57 3.16 6.45
N ASN A 163 4.40 1.88 6.71
CA ASN A 163 3.18 1.35 7.32
C ASN A 163 3.50 0.41 8.48
N LEU A 164 2.65 0.48 9.49
CA LEU A 164 2.54 -0.47 10.59
C LEU A 164 1.10 -1.01 10.58
N GLY A 165 0.95 -2.31 10.60
CA GLY A 165 -0.38 -2.92 10.55
C GLY A 165 -0.53 -4.09 11.49
N TYR A 166 -1.80 -4.42 11.76
CA TYR A 166 -2.24 -5.60 12.48
C TYR A 166 -3.18 -6.41 11.59
N SER A 167 -3.00 -7.72 11.56
CA SER A 167 -3.78 -8.59 10.68
C SER A 167 -4.29 -9.82 11.43
N LEU A 168 -5.54 -10.19 11.13
CA LEU A 168 -6.21 -11.39 11.59
C LEU A 168 -6.34 -12.39 10.44
N ARG A 169 -6.08 -13.66 10.72
CA ARG A 169 -6.18 -14.80 9.80
C ARG A 169 -7.47 -15.58 10.03
N PHE A 170 -8.01 -16.10 8.95
CA PHE A 170 -9.17 -16.97 8.95
C PHE A 170 -8.84 -18.28 8.26
#